data_019dc1d3012631f29d5a2b9afd5e3c74
#
_entry.id   019dc1d3012631f29d5a2b9afd5e3c74
#
_cell.length_a   1.000
_cell.length_b   1.000
_cell.length_c   1.000
_cell.angle_alpha   90.00
_cell.angle_beta   90.00
_cell.angle_gamma   90.00
#
_symmetry.space_group_name_H-M   'P 1'
#
loop_
_entity.id
_entity.type
_entity.pdbx_description
1 polymer ?
#
loop_
_entity_poly.entity_id
_entity_poly.type
_entity_poly.pdbx_seq_one_letter_code
_entity_poly.pdbx_strand_id
1 'polypeptide(L)'
;VLAVSGITGEVVINPTEEQIAEFKAAGEAYAKQKAEWALLKDAQTVTADGKHFELAANIGTPKDVEGVNDNGAEAVGLYRTEFLYMDSQDFPTEDDQYEAYKAVLEGMNGKPVVVRTMDIGGDKELPYFDLPKEMNPFLGFRALRISISETGNQMFRTQLRALLRASVHGKLRIMFPMVALLNEFRTAKGILEEEKAKLLAEGVAVADDIQVGIMIEIPAAAMLADQFAKEVDFFSIGTNDLIQYTMAADRMNEQVSYLYQPYNPSILRLINNVIKAAHAEGKWAGMCGEMAGDQTAVPLLVGMGLDEFSMSATSVLRTRSLMKKLDTAKMEEYANRALTECSTMEEVLELSKEYVNVD
;
A
#
# COMPACT_ATOMS: atom_id res chain seq x y z
N VAL A 1 19.07 5.85 32.49
CA VAL A 1 19.10 4.64 31.62
C VAL A 1 17.67 4.36 31.16
N LEU A 2 17.49 3.98 29.89
CA LEU A 2 16.22 3.57 29.33
C LEU A 2 16.37 2.17 28.75
N ALA A 3 15.37 1.31 28.96
CA ALA A 3 15.18 0.07 28.23
C ALA A 3 13.97 0.25 27.29
N VAL A 4 14.15 -0.05 26.00
CA VAL A 4 13.12 0.15 24.97
C VAL A 4 12.97 -1.11 24.17
N SER A 5 11.74 -1.57 24.02
CA SER A 5 11.38 -2.67 23.11
C SER A 5 10.68 -2.12 21.88
N GLY A 6 11.32 -2.25 20.71
CA GLY A 6 10.70 -1.94 19.43
C GLY A 6 9.64 -2.96 18.99
N ILE A 7 9.52 -4.09 19.70
CA ILE A 7 8.52 -5.14 19.42
C ILE A 7 7.22 -4.86 20.17
N THR A 8 7.32 -4.57 21.47
CA THR A 8 6.16 -4.37 22.37
C THR A 8 5.76 -2.91 22.52
N GLY A 9 6.63 -1.97 22.12
CA GLY A 9 6.46 -0.54 22.38
C GLY A 9 6.73 -0.14 23.83
N GLU A 10 7.21 -1.07 24.67
CA GLU A 10 7.46 -0.82 26.08
C GLU A 10 8.71 0.04 26.29
N VAL A 11 8.60 1.03 27.16
CA VAL A 11 9.70 1.90 27.58
C VAL A 11 9.79 1.89 29.09
N VAL A 12 10.92 1.42 29.65
CA VAL A 12 11.18 1.41 31.08
C VAL A 12 12.25 2.43 31.41
N ILE A 13 11.90 3.39 32.29
CA ILE A 13 12.81 4.42 32.78
C ILE A 13 13.52 3.90 34.02
N ASN A 14 14.86 3.99 34.06
CA ASN A 14 15.69 3.45 35.13
C ASN A 14 15.38 1.97 35.44
N PRO A 15 15.53 1.06 34.47
CA PRO A 15 15.21 -0.35 34.66
C PRO A 15 16.09 -0.99 35.72
N THR A 16 15.54 -2.00 36.40
CA THR A 16 16.28 -2.89 37.29
C THR A 16 17.28 -3.76 36.52
N GLU A 17 18.23 -4.37 37.18
CA GLU A 17 19.17 -5.32 36.54
C GLU A 17 18.42 -6.52 35.90
N GLU A 18 17.36 -6.98 36.55
CA GLU A 18 16.49 -8.06 36.02
C GLU A 18 15.79 -7.64 34.73
N GLN A 19 15.18 -6.47 34.71
CA GLN A 19 14.55 -5.88 33.51
C GLN A 19 15.56 -5.65 32.38
N ILE A 20 16.77 -5.19 32.71
CA ILE A 20 17.84 -5.06 31.70
C ILE A 20 18.20 -6.43 31.11
N ALA A 21 18.29 -7.46 31.94
CA ALA A 21 18.58 -8.82 31.47
C ALA A 21 17.46 -9.36 30.58
N GLU A 22 16.19 -9.14 30.92
CA GLU A 22 15.02 -9.52 30.12
C GLU A 22 15.03 -8.84 28.74
N PHE A 23 15.23 -7.49 28.72
CA PHE A 23 15.29 -6.75 27.45
C PHE A 23 16.46 -7.19 26.57
N LYS A 24 17.63 -7.49 27.15
CA LYS A 24 18.79 -8.03 26.41
C LYS A 24 18.49 -9.41 25.83
N ALA A 25 17.92 -10.30 26.63
CA ALA A 25 17.54 -11.65 26.17
C ALA A 25 16.52 -11.60 25.03
N ALA A 26 15.50 -10.72 25.15
CA ALA A 26 14.53 -10.50 24.08
C ALA A 26 15.19 -9.94 22.81
N GLY A 27 16.13 -9.02 22.95
CA GLY A 27 16.90 -8.46 21.83
C GLY A 27 17.77 -9.50 21.12
N GLU A 28 18.43 -10.38 21.87
CA GLU A 28 19.25 -11.48 21.33
C GLU A 28 18.37 -12.52 20.59
N ALA A 29 17.22 -12.87 21.17
CA ALA A 29 16.25 -13.76 20.53
C ALA A 29 15.73 -13.19 19.22
N TYR A 30 15.38 -11.89 19.20
CA TYR A 30 14.95 -11.20 18.00
C TYR A 30 16.04 -11.11 16.94
N ALA A 31 17.27 -10.84 17.34
CA ALA A 31 18.42 -10.79 16.41
C ALA A 31 18.66 -12.15 15.76
N LYS A 32 18.54 -13.24 16.51
CA LYS A 32 18.60 -14.60 15.97
C LYS A 32 17.51 -14.88 14.96
N GLN A 33 16.27 -14.54 15.31
CA GLN A 33 15.11 -14.71 14.43
C GLN A 33 15.26 -13.87 13.14
N LYS A 34 15.73 -12.63 13.26
CA LYS A 34 16.01 -11.76 12.11
C LYS A 34 17.08 -12.36 11.19
N ALA A 35 18.11 -12.99 11.75
CA ALA A 35 19.12 -13.68 10.97
C ALA A 35 18.55 -14.90 10.21
N GLU A 36 17.61 -15.63 10.82
CA GLU A 36 16.88 -16.71 10.14
C GLU A 36 16.03 -16.19 8.97
N TRP A 37 15.32 -15.06 9.17
CA TRP A 37 14.55 -14.43 8.09
C TRP A 37 15.43 -13.95 6.95
N ALA A 38 16.64 -13.46 7.24
CA ALA A 38 17.58 -12.98 6.22
C ALA A 38 17.96 -14.09 5.22
N LEU A 39 17.92 -15.36 5.61
CA LEU A 39 18.16 -16.50 4.72
C LEU A 39 17.07 -16.66 3.64
N LEU A 40 15.92 -15.99 3.83
CA LEU A 40 14.80 -16.03 2.89
C LEU A 40 14.85 -14.92 1.84
N LYS A 41 15.91 -14.09 1.81
CA LYS A 41 15.99 -12.91 0.93
C LYS A 41 15.71 -13.25 -0.53
N ASP A 42 16.29 -14.33 -1.03
CA ASP A 42 16.18 -14.75 -2.43
C ASP A 42 15.16 -15.89 -2.63
N ALA A 43 14.43 -16.25 -1.57
CA ALA A 43 13.41 -17.30 -1.64
C ALA A 43 12.13 -16.77 -2.27
N GLN A 44 11.43 -17.65 -3.01
CA GLN A 44 10.08 -17.34 -3.48
C GLN A 44 9.12 -17.23 -2.29
N THR A 45 8.15 -16.31 -2.40
CA THR A 45 7.08 -16.18 -1.41
C THR A 45 5.96 -17.15 -1.74
N VAL A 46 6.01 -18.31 -1.10
CA VAL A 46 5.04 -19.38 -1.29
C VAL A 46 4.51 -19.87 0.08
N THR A 47 3.25 -20.26 0.12
CA THR A 47 2.66 -20.93 1.27
C THR A 47 3.14 -22.37 1.40
N ALA A 48 2.79 -23.04 2.49
CA ALA A 48 3.17 -24.44 2.72
C ALA A 48 2.63 -25.40 1.64
N ASP A 49 1.48 -25.08 1.06
CA ASP A 49 0.85 -25.79 -0.06
C ASP A 49 1.29 -25.29 -1.45
N GLY A 50 2.24 -24.37 -1.51
CA GLY A 50 2.92 -23.94 -2.75
C GLY A 50 2.27 -22.81 -3.54
N LYS A 51 1.25 -22.13 -2.99
CA LYS A 51 0.67 -20.95 -3.64
C LYS A 51 1.58 -19.74 -3.52
N HIS A 52 1.86 -19.08 -4.64
CA HIS A 52 2.70 -17.89 -4.70
C HIS A 52 1.90 -16.61 -4.39
N PHE A 53 2.54 -15.69 -3.67
CA PHE A 53 2.08 -14.33 -3.39
C PHE A 53 3.20 -13.33 -3.68
N GLU A 54 2.88 -12.11 -4.08
CA GLU A 54 3.86 -11.04 -4.31
C GLU A 54 4.03 -10.22 -3.02
N LEU A 55 5.25 -10.19 -2.47
CA LEU A 55 5.62 -9.29 -1.38
C LEU A 55 6.33 -8.07 -1.93
N ALA A 56 5.72 -6.92 -1.71
CA ALA A 56 6.19 -5.63 -2.18
C ALA A 56 6.58 -4.71 -1.04
N ALA A 57 7.29 -3.64 -1.35
CA ALA A 57 7.65 -2.63 -0.39
C ALA A 57 7.05 -1.27 -0.73
N ASN A 58 6.72 -0.49 0.31
CA ASN A 58 6.34 0.91 0.21
C ASN A 58 7.60 1.78 0.27
N ILE A 59 7.71 2.75 -0.64
CA ILE A 59 8.82 3.72 -0.67
C ILE A 59 8.30 5.16 -0.74
N GLY A 60 9.13 6.10 -0.31
CA GLY A 60 8.90 7.55 -0.43
C GLY A 60 9.90 8.23 -1.36
N THR A 61 11.10 7.68 -1.52
CA THR A 61 12.18 8.26 -2.29
C THR A 61 12.95 7.21 -3.09
N PRO A 62 13.69 7.62 -4.15
CA PRO A 62 14.55 6.68 -4.88
C PRO A 62 15.64 6.01 -4.02
N LYS A 63 16.06 6.64 -2.93
CA LYS A 63 17.06 6.09 -2.00
C LYS A 63 16.56 4.85 -1.27
N ASP A 64 15.26 4.68 -1.15
CA ASP A 64 14.66 3.54 -0.45
C ASP A 64 14.81 2.22 -1.22
N VAL A 65 15.11 2.29 -2.54
CA VAL A 65 15.21 1.13 -3.43
C VAL A 65 16.33 0.16 -2.98
N GLU A 66 17.44 0.66 -2.44
CA GLU A 66 18.48 -0.19 -1.88
C GLU A 66 17.91 -1.08 -0.76
N GLY A 67 17.19 -0.48 0.20
CA GLY A 67 16.55 -1.20 1.29
C GLY A 67 15.48 -2.20 0.80
N VAL A 68 14.75 -1.87 -0.27
CA VAL A 68 13.79 -2.78 -0.91
C VAL A 68 14.47 -4.04 -1.42
N ASN A 69 15.57 -3.89 -2.16
CA ASN A 69 16.34 -5.00 -2.71
C ASN A 69 17.03 -5.80 -1.59
N ASP A 70 17.58 -5.13 -0.58
CA ASP A 70 18.26 -5.78 0.55
C ASP A 70 17.34 -6.65 1.38
N ASN A 71 16.06 -6.28 1.47
CA ASN A 71 15.04 -7.07 2.13
C ASN A 71 14.29 -8.05 1.21
N GLY A 72 14.77 -8.23 -0.02
CA GLY A 72 14.24 -9.24 -0.93
C GLY A 72 12.80 -9.02 -1.38
N ALA A 73 12.32 -7.77 -1.43
CA ALA A 73 11.00 -7.48 -1.96
C ALA A 73 10.93 -7.78 -3.47
N GLU A 74 9.76 -8.23 -3.91
CA GLU A 74 9.51 -8.67 -5.29
C GLU A 74 8.99 -7.54 -6.17
N ALA A 75 8.55 -6.43 -5.55
CA ALA A 75 8.03 -5.25 -6.22
C ALA A 75 8.12 -4.01 -5.31
N VAL A 76 7.90 -2.83 -5.87
CA VAL A 76 7.44 -1.66 -5.14
C VAL A 76 5.92 -1.57 -5.33
N GLY A 77 5.16 -1.80 -4.26
CA GLY A 77 3.70 -1.77 -4.32
C GLY A 77 3.09 -0.39 -4.05
N LEU A 78 3.90 0.52 -3.54
CA LEU A 78 3.53 1.93 -3.36
C LEU A 78 4.77 2.82 -3.40
N TYR A 79 4.90 3.62 -4.44
CA TYR A 79 5.78 4.77 -4.44
C TYR A 79 4.95 6.03 -4.18
N ARG A 80 5.15 6.63 -3.01
CA ARG A 80 4.49 7.88 -2.59
C ARG A 80 5.19 9.07 -3.20
N THR A 81 4.65 9.60 -4.28
CA THR A 81 5.29 10.69 -5.03
C THR A 81 5.16 12.06 -4.37
N GLU A 82 4.27 12.22 -3.39
CA GLU A 82 4.10 13.48 -2.66
C GLU A 82 5.39 13.98 -1.99
N PHE A 83 6.32 13.12 -1.63
CA PHE A 83 7.61 13.53 -1.07
C PHE A 83 8.44 14.36 -2.05
N LEU A 84 8.34 14.10 -3.37
CA LEU A 84 8.99 14.95 -4.38
C LEU A 84 8.47 16.36 -4.34
N TYR A 85 7.18 16.55 -4.07
CA TYR A 85 6.54 17.85 -3.97
C TYR A 85 6.84 18.52 -2.62
N MET A 86 6.79 17.76 -1.53
CA MET A 86 7.00 18.29 -0.17
C MET A 86 8.44 18.72 0.08
N ASP A 87 9.41 18.06 -0.52
CA ASP A 87 10.83 18.37 -0.39
C ASP A 87 11.29 19.50 -1.34
N SER A 88 10.41 20.01 -2.19
CA SER A 88 10.66 21.06 -3.17
C SER A 88 10.19 22.43 -2.68
N GLN A 89 10.76 23.50 -3.25
CA GLN A 89 10.35 24.87 -2.98
C GLN A 89 9.31 25.38 -3.99
N ASP A 90 9.10 24.63 -5.06
CA ASP A 90 8.12 24.88 -6.14
C ASP A 90 7.71 23.52 -6.71
N PHE A 91 6.72 23.50 -7.61
CA PHE A 91 6.33 22.27 -8.29
C PHE A 91 7.52 21.61 -8.99
N PRO A 92 7.78 20.31 -8.73
CA PRO A 92 8.83 19.58 -9.43
C PRO A 92 8.62 19.65 -10.95
N THR A 93 9.66 19.92 -11.69
CA THR A 93 9.60 19.93 -13.15
C THR A 93 9.35 18.53 -13.71
N GLU A 94 8.96 18.43 -14.98
CA GLU A 94 8.82 17.14 -15.67
C GLU A 94 10.14 16.36 -15.64
N ASP A 95 11.28 17.04 -15.82
CA ASP A 95 12.60 16.41 -15.83
C ASP A 95 13.02 15.93 -14.42
N ASP A 96 12.78 16.73 -13.37
CA ASP A 96 13.07 16.31 -11.99
C ASP A 96 12.29 15.04 -11.62
N GLN A 97 11.00 15.00 -11.98
CA GLN A 97 10.15 13.84 -11.75
C GLN A 97 10.60 12.65 -12.60
N TYR A 98 10.90 12.86 -13.87
CA TYR A 98 11.40 11.82 -14.77
C TYR A 98 12.66 11.14 -14.21
N GLU A 99 13.64 11.92 -13.77
CA GLU A 99 14.88 11.35 -13.19
C GLU A 99 14.60 10.54 -11.93
N ALA A 100 13.69 11.00 -11.06
CA ALA A 100 13.32 10.25 -9.85
C ALA A 100 12.62 8.93 -10.18
N TYR A 101 11.65 8.93 -11.10
CA TYR A 101 10.93 7.71 -11.50
C TYR A 101 11.83 6.74 -12.25
N LYS A 102 12.68 7.23 -13.14
CA LYS A 102 13.68 6.44 -13.83
C LYS A 102 14.63 5.75 -12.86
N ALA A 103 15.15 6.48 -11.87
CA ALA A 103 16.06 5.92 -10.87
C ALA A 103 15.42 4.75 -10.10
N VAL A 104 14.14 4.86 -9.74
CA VAL A 104 13.41 3.77 -9.08
C VAL A 104 13.22 2.57 -10.02
N LEU A 105 12.76 2.82 -11.25
CA LEU A 105 12.51 1.75 -12.23
C LEU A 105 13.78 0.97 -12.58
N GLU A 106 14.88 1.68 -12.83
CA GLU A 106 16.20 1.05 -13.09
C GLU A 106 16.70 0.30 -11.86
N GLY A 107 16.61 0.91 -10.67
CA GLY A 107 17.08 0.29 -9.42
C GLY A 107 16.30 -0.97 -9.03
N MET A 108 15.06 -1.10 -9.50
CA MET A 108 14.25 -2.31 -9.27
C MET A 108 14.57 -3.48 -10.22
N ASN A 109 15.48 -3.30 -11.19
CA ASN A 109 16.00 -4.37 -12.03
C ASN A 109 14.90 -5.24 -12.70
N GLY A 110 13.89 -4.59 -13.30
CA GLY A 110 12.79 -5.25 -13.99
C GLY A 110 11.66 -5.76 -13.10
N LYS A 111 11.76 -5.59 -11.78
CA LYS A 111 10.64 -5.83 -10.86
C LYS A 111 9.59 -4.71 -10.98
N PRO A 112 8.29 -5.01 -10.80
CA PRO A 112 7.24 -4.02 -10.93
C PRO A 112 7.34 -2.87 -9.92
N VAL A 113 6.91 -1.68 -10.36
CA VAL A 113 6.82 -0.49 -9.51
C VAL A 113 5.47 0.16 -9.68
N VAL A 114 4.67 0.17 -8.62
CA VAL A 114 3.40 0.92 -8.55
C VAL A 114 3.71 2.34 -8.09
N VAL A 115 3.50 3.31 -8.97
CA VAL A 115 3.66 4.73 -8.67
C VAL A 115 2.29 5.34 -8.46
N ARG A 116 2.04 5.87 -7.27
CA ARG A 116 0.84 6.62 -6.96
C ARG A 116 1.00 8.06 -7.43
N THR A 117 0.05 8.55 -8.20
CA THR A 117 0.02 9.98 -8.54
C THR A 117 -0.20 10.82 -7.27
N MET A 118 0.10 12.10 -7.34
CA MET A 118 0.14 13.01 -6.22
C MET A 118 -1.07 12.88 -5.29
N ASP A 119 -0.81 12.68 -4.01
CA ASP A 119 -1.80 12.63 -2.93
C ASP A 119 -1.52 13.77 -1.93
N ILE A 120 -1.88 14.99 -2.32
CA ILE A 120 -1.78 16.22 -1.52
C ILE A 120 -3.18 16.66 -1.07
N GLY A 121 -3.26 17.36 0.05
CA GLY A 121 -4.47 17.73 0.75
C GLY A 121 -4.68 16.88 2.01
N GLY A 122 -5.72 17.12 2.75
CA GLY A 122 -5.90 16.50 4.06
C GLY A 122 -4.89 17.02 5.08
N ASP A 123 -3.94 16.19 5.46
CA ASP A 123 -2.82 16.51 6.38
C ASP A 123 -1.52 16.92 5.66
N LYS A 124 -1.50 16.89 4.32
CA LYS A 124 -0.33 17.19 3.51
C LYS A 124 -0.52 18.51 2.78
N GLU A 125 0.19 19.54 3.22
CA GLU A 125 0.17 20.86 2.62
C GLU A 125 1.50 21.14 1.88
N LEU A 126 1.40 21.91 0.77
CA LEU A 126 2.56 22.43 0.06
C LEU A 126 2.62 23.93 0.26
N PRO A 127 3.74 24.48 0.77
CA PRO A 127 3.85 25.92 1.05
C PRO A 127 3.66 26.82 -0.18
N TYR A 128 3.92 26.30 -1.37
CA TYR A 128 3.83 26.99 -2.65
C TYR A 128 2.54 26.70 -3.43
N PHE A 129 1.62 25.89 -2.86
CA PHE A 129 0.35 25.56 -3.47
C PHE A 129 -0.80 25.93 -2.53
N ASP A 130 -1.37 27.10 -2.78
CA ASP A 130 -2.43 27.64 -1.94
C ASP A 130 -3.77 26.94 -2.26
N LEU A 131 -4.17 26.06 -1.36
CA LEU A 131 -5.44 25.37 -1.42
C LEU A 131 -6.45 26.04 -0.46
N PRO A 132 -7.75 26.05 -0.80
CA PRO A 132 -8.78 26.61 0.09
C PRO A 132 -8.77 25.90 1.46
N LYS A 133 -8.91 26.67 2.53
CA LYS A 133 -9.12 26.10 3.85
C LYS A 133 -10.49 25.45 3.94
N GLU A 134 -10.52 24.22 4.37
CA GLU A 134 -11.71 23.39 4.47
C GLU A 134 -12.01 23.02 5.92
N MET A 135 -13.28 22.83 6.25
CA MET A 135 -13.71 22.39 7.59
C MET A 135 -13.37 20.90 7.83
N ASN A 136 -13.37 20.09 6.78
CA ASN A 136 -13.08 18.67 6.83
C ASN A 136 -12.09 18.30 5.69
N PRO A 137 -10.80 18.63 5.81
CA PRO A 137 -9.83 18.48 4.71
C PRO A 137 -9.73 17.06 4.15
N PHE A 138 -9.85 16.03 5.00
CA PHE A 138 -9.83 14.63 4.56
C PHE A 138 -11.04 14.24 3.70
N LEU A 139 -12.15 14.95 3.82
CA LEU A 139 -13.37 14.74 3.01
C LEU A 139 -13.47 15.72 1.82
N GLY A 140 -12.48 16.57 1.65
CA GLY A 140 -12.53 17.70 0.76
C GLY A 140 -11.73 17.55 -0.54
N PHE A 141 -11.12 18.65 -0.93
CA PHE A 141 -10.39 18.82 -2.17
C PHE A 141 -8.96 18.31 -2.02
N ARG A 142 -8.74 17.04 -2.33
CA ARG A 142 -7.43 16.37 -2.20
C ARG A 142 -7.17 15.38 -3.33
N ALA A 143 -5.90 15.07 -3.54
CA ALA A 143 -5.38 14.02 -4.42
C ALA A 143 -5.97 14.11 -5.85
N LEU A 144 -6.61 13.07 -6.35
CA LEU A 144 -7.15 13.03 -7.70
C LEU A 144 -8.19 14.12 -7.96
N ARG A 145 -8.95 14.52 -6.93
CA ARG A 145 -9.92 15.62 -7.05
C ARG A 145 -9.26 16.93 -7.45
N ILE A 146 -8.04 17.18 -6.93
CA ILE A 146 -7.21 18.32 -7.36
C ILE A 146 -6.69 18.06 -8.78
N SER A 147 -6.13 16.89 -9.03
CA SER A 147 -5.42 16.56 -10.27
C SER A 147 -6.30 16.67 -11.53
N ILE A 148 -7.56 16.28 -11.45
CA ILE A 148 -8.50 16.35 -12.58
C ILE A 148 -9.27 17.68 -12.67
N SER A 149 -9.09 18.59 -11.70
CA SER A 149 -9.69 19.92 -11.71
C SER A 149 -8.86 20.91 -12.53
N GLU A 150 -9.45 22.07 -12.84
CA GLU A 150 -8.72 23.16 -13.48
C GLU A 150 -7.51 23.61 -12.66
N THR A 151 -7.58 23.57 -11.34
CA THR A 151 -6.51 24.00 -10.42
C THR A 151 -5.27 23.10 -10.53
N GLY A 152 -5.45 21.78 -10.62
CA GLY A 152 -4.34 20.82 -10.57
C GLY A 152 -4.01 20.16 -11.91
N ASN A 153 -4.77 20.43 -12.97
CA ASN A 153 -4.65 19.70 -14.24
C ASN A 153 -3.26 19.80 -14.88
N GLN A 154 -2.66 21.00 -14.87
CA GLN A 154 -1.33 21.19 -15.46
C GLN A 154 -0.26 20.39 -14.68
N MET A 155 -0.30 20.42 -13.37
CA MET A 155 0.59 19.67 -12.50
C MET A 155 0.42 18.16 -12.72
N PHE A 156 -0.83 17.69 -12.84
CA PHE A 156 -1.14 16.29 -13.12
C PHE A 156 -0.60 15.85 -14.49
N ARG A 157 -0.77 16.64 -15.53
CA ARG A 157 -0.22 16.37 -16.86
C ARG A 157 1.31 16.29 -16.83
N THR A 158 1.96 17.19 -16.12
CA THR A 158 3.43 17.16 -15.93
C THR A 158 3.88 15.86 -15.27
N GLN A 159 3.21 15.43 -14.21
CA GLN A 159 3.51 14.15 -13.56
C GLN A 159 3.30 12.96 -14.49
N LEU A 160 2.17 12.92 -15.20
CA LEU A 160 1.87 11.83 -16.14
C LEU A 160 2.89 11.75 -17.28
N ARG A 161 3.32 12.89 -17.83
CA ARG A 161 4.38 12.93 -18.87
C ARG A 161 5.69 12.37 -18.34
N ALA A 162 6.10 12.76 -17.13
CA ALA A 162 7.30 12.25 -16.49
C ALA A 162 7.23 10.72 -16.28
N LEU A 163 6.10 10.19 -15.81
CA LEU A 163 5.86 8.76 -15.64
C LEU A 163 5.90 8.01 -16.98
N LEU A 164 5.23 8.53 -18.00
CA LEU A 164 5.21 7.93 -19.33
C LEU A 164 6.61 7.88 -19.96
N ARG A 165 7.39 8.96 -19.82
CA ARG A 165 8.80 9.00 -20.27
C ARG A 165 9.66 7.98 -19.53
N ALA A 166 9.44 7.83 -18.22
CA ALA A 166 10.20 6.89 -17.40
C ALA A 166 9.84 5.42 -17.68
N SER A 167 8.68 5.14 -18.26
CA SER A 167 8.13 3.79 -18.42
C SER A 167 9.03 2.82 -19.19
N VAL A 168 9.90 3.32 -20.06
CA VAL A 168 10.84 2.49 -20.85
C VAL A 168 12.01 1.95 -20.03
N HIS A 169 12.17 2.40 -18.79
CA HIS A 169 13.28 2.02 -17.90
C HIS A 169 12.95 0.87 -16.95
N GLY A 170 11.71 0.35 -16.96
CA GLY A 170 11.30 -0.76 -16.11
C GLY A 170 9.82 -1.08 -16.23
N LYS A 171 9.28 -1.85 -15.28
CA LYS A 171 7.87 -2.23 -15.26
C LYS A 171 7.05 -1.23 -14.45
N LEU A 172 6.49 -0.24 -15.13
CA LEU A 172 5.67 0.80 -14.51
C LEU A 172 4.22 0.37 -14.37
N ARG A 173 3.67 0.59 -13.18
CA ARG A 173 2.24 0.56 -12.87
C ARG A 173 1.84 1.93 -12.32
N ILE A 174 0.78 2.53 -12.83
CA ILE A 174 0.29 3.85 -12.38
C ILE A 174 -0.98 3.65 -11.57
N MET A 175 -1.05 4.28 -10.40
CA MET A 175 -2.18 4.17 -9.49
C MET A 175 -2.73 5.54 -9.14
N PHE A 176 -4.04 5.74 -9.34
CA PHE A 176 -4.74 6.96 -8.95
C PHE A 176 -5.31 6.83 -7.54
N PRO A 177 -5.00 7.80 -6.63
CA PRO A 177 -5.52 7.82 -5.27
C PRO A 177 -6.92 8.47 -5.19
N MET A 178 -7.63 8.25 -4.09
CA MET A 178 -8.87 8.95 -3.72
C MET A 178 -9.98 8.90 -4.77
N VAL A 179 -10.10 7.79 -5.47
CA VAL A 179 -11.15 7.58 -6.48
C VAL A 179 -12.44 7.17 -5.80
N ALA A 180 -13.49 7.99 -5.98
CA ALA A 180 -14.85 7.69 -5.50
C ALA A 180 -15.79 7.27 -6.63
N LEU A 181 -15.65 7.88 -7.80
CA LEU A 181 -16.53 7.69 -8.94
C LEU A 181 -15.79 7.08 -10.13
N LEU A 182 -16.45 6.17 -10.86
CA LEU A 182 -15.88 5.59 -12.08
C LEU A 182 -15.55 6.68 -13.13
N ASN A 183 -16.32 7.75 -13.16
CA ASN A 183 -16.05 8.88 -14.07
C ASN A 183 -14.76 9.64 -13.71
N GLU A 184 -14.37 9.70 -12.43
CA GLU A 184 -13.06 10.27 -12.02
C GLU A 184 -11.91 9.45 -12.61
N PHE A 185 -12.00 8.12 -12.52
CA PHE A 185 -11.03 7.23 -13.15
C PHE A 185 -10.98 7.41 -14.67
N ARG A 186 -12.13 7.46 -15.34
CA ARG A 186 -12.21 7.66 -16.78
C ARG A 186 -11.59 8.99 -17.21
N THR A 187 -11.84 10.04 -16.46
CA THR A 187 -11.24 11.38 -16.70
C THR A 187 -9.72 11.32 -16.56
N ALA A 188 -9.23 10.75 -15.47
CA ALA A 188 -7.79 10.64 -15.23
C ALA A 188 -7.09 9.78 -16.29
N LYS A 189 -7.68 8.65 -16.65
CA LYS A 189 -7.19 7.77 -17.72
C LYS A 189 -7.21 8.46 -19.08
N GLY A 190 -8.25 9.24 -19.37
CA GLY A 190 -8.33 10.03 -20.60
C GLY A 190 -7.20 11.04 -20.70
N ILE A 191 -6.87 11.75 -19.62
CA ILE A 191 -5.73 12.68 -19.56
C ILE A 191 -4.41 11.94 -19.79
N LEU A 192 -4.25 10.76 -19.18
CA LEU A 192 -3.06 9.92 -19.38
C LEU A 192 -2.88 9.53 -20.86
N GLU A 193 -3.95 9.10 -21.52
CA GLU A 193 -3.92 8.71 -22.92
C GLU A 193 -3.65 9.90 -23.85
N GLU A 194 -4.19 11.09 -23.53
CA GLU A 194 -3.86 12.33 -24.25
C GLU A 194 -2.37 12.66 -24.17
N GLU A 195 -1.77 12.60 -22.98
CA GLU A 195 -0.35 12.89 -22.80
C GLU A 195 0.54 11.82 -23.46
N LYS A 196 0.12 10.56 -23.42
CA LYS A 196 0.79 9.46 -24.14
C LYS A 196 0.81 9.74 -25.65
N ALA A 197 -0.33 10.11 -26.21
CA ALA A 197 -0.44 10.42 -27.64
C ALA A 197 0.46 11.63 -28.04
N LYS A 198 0.53 12.67 -27.21
CA LYS A 198 1.42 13.82 -27.42
C LYS A 198 2.89 13.41 -27.43
N LEU A 199 3.33 12.64 -26.42
CA LEU A 199 4.72 12.17 -26.34
C LEU A 199 5.11 11.32 -27.55
N LEU A 200 4.25 10.41 -27.99
CA LEU A 200 4.49 9.59 -29.18
C LEU A 200 4.58 10.46 -30.44
N ALA A 201 3.74 11.49 -30.57
CA ALA A 201 3.81 12.45 -31.68
C ALA A 201 5.09 13.30 -31.63
N GLU A 202 5.65 13.57 -30.46
CA GLU A 202 6.94 14.23 -30.25
C GLU A 202 8.13 13.29 -30.51
N GLY A 203 7.90 12.00 -30.82
CA GLY A 203 8.94 11.01 -31.04
C GLY A 203 9.54 10.44 -29.76
N VAL A 204 8.90 10.64 -28.61
CA VAL A 204 9.32 10.11 -27.32
C VAL A 204 8.76 8.71 -27.12
N ALA A 205 9.63 7.75 -26.81
CA ALA A 205 9.22 6.36 -26.56
C ALA A 205 8.46 6.24 -25.25
N VAL A 206 7.38 5.45 -25.26
CA VAL A 206 6.57 5.07 -24.10
C VAL A 206 6.36 3.56 -24.13
N ALA A 207 6.44 2.89 -22.97
CA ALA A 207 6.20 1.46 -22.90
C ALA A 207 4.74 1.10 -23.22
N ASP A 208 4.53 -0.08 -23.80
CA ASP A 208 3.19 -0.56 -24.19
C ASP A 208 2.48 -1.34 -23.08
N ASP A 209 3.23 -1.78 -22.06
CA ASP A 209 2.78 -2.68 -20.99
C ASP A 209 2.48 -1.97 -19.65
N ILE A 210 2.25 -0.65 -19.69
CA ILE A 210 1.90 0.13 -18.49
C ILE A 210 0.53 -0.31 -17.98
N GLN A 211 0.48 -0.81 -16.75
CA GLN A 211 -0.78 -1.07 -16.06
C GLN A 211 -1.29 0.19 -15.35
N VAL A 212 -2.59 0.42 -15.41
CA VAL A 212 -3.26 1.57 -14.78
C VAL A 212 -4.35 1.06 -13.84
N GLY A 213 -4.22 1.39 -12.57
CA GLY A 213 -5.15 0.99 -11.54
C GLY A 213 -5.53 2.13 -10.61
N ILE A 214 -6.28 1.78 -9.58
CA ILE A 214 -6.72 2.72 -8.55
C ILE A 214 -6.38 2.21 -7.15
N MET A 215 -6.18 3.15 -6.24
CA MET A 215 -6.22 2.85 -4.82
C MET A 215 -7.68 2.72 -4.38
N ILE A 216 -8.02 1.62 -3.74
CA ILE A 216 -9.33 1.44 -3.10
C ILE A 216 -9.21 1.90 -1.66
N GLU A 217 -9.69 3.08 -1.39
CA GLU A 217 -9.63 3.70 -0.07
C GLU A 217 -10.91 4.47 0.28
N ILE A 218 -11.82 4.62 -0.68
CA ILE A 218 -13.13 5.21 -0.47
C ILE A 218 -14.18 4.10 -0.51
N PRO A 219 -15.06 3.99 0.49
CA PRO A 219 -16.07 2.93 0.57
C PRO A 219 -16.96 2.82 -0.67
N ALA A 220 -17.30 3.95 -1.32
CA ALA A 220 -18.08 3.95 -2.54
C ALA A 220 -17.41 3.17 -3.68
N ALA A 221 -16.09 3.34 -3.86
CA ALA A 221 -15.33 2.59 -4.84
C ALA A 221 -15.21 1.10 -4.47
N ALA A 222 -15.03 0.78 -3.18
CA ALA A 222 -15.01 -0.59 -2.70
C ALA A 222 -16.34 -1.31 -2.95
N MET A 223 -17.47 -0.63 -2.80
CA MET A 223 -18.80 -1.18 -3.08
C MET A 223 -19.06 -1.42 -4.57
N LEU A 224 -18.50 -0.57 -5.44
CA LEU A 224 -18.63 -0.68 -6.90
C LEU A 224 -17.41 -1.32 -7.57
N ALA A 225 -16.61 -2.07 -6.81
CA ALA A 225 -15.37 -2.68 -7.31
C ALA A 225 -15.60 -3.57 -8.55
N ASP A 226 -16.74 -4.22 -8.65
CA ASP A 226 -17.15 -5.03 -9.83
C ASP A 226 -17.26 -4.20 -11.11
N GLN A 227 -17.67 -2.93 -11.02
CA GLN A 227 -17.72 -2.04 -12.17
C GLN A 227 -16.34 -1.45 -12.50
N PHE A 228 -15.57 -1.06 -11.48
CA PHE A 228 -14.21 -0.59 -11.67
C PHE A 228 -13.30 -1.68 -12.25
N ALA A 229 -13.44 -2.93 -11.82
CA ALA A 229 -12.62 -4.05 -12.28
C ALA A 229 -12.67 -4.29 -13.79
N LYS A 230 -13.77 -3.89 -14.45
CA LYS A 230 -13.92 -3.99 -15.92
C LYS A 230 -13.00 -3.00 -16.65
N GLU A 231 -12.57 -1.93 -16.01
CA GLU A 231 -11.85 -0.82 -16.65
C GLU A 231 -10.42 -0.63 -16.15
N VAL A 232 -10.12 -1.05 -14.92
CA VAL A 232 -8.77 -0.98 -14.35
C VAL A 232 -7.96 -2.23 -14.68
N ASP A 233 -6.63 -2.12 -14.56
CA ASP A 233 -5.74 -3.28 -14.67
C ASP A 233 -5.52 -3.94 -13.30
N PHE A 234 -5.65 -3.18 -12.21
CA PHE A 234 -5.49 -3.67 -10.85
C PHE A 234 -6.16 -2.76 -9.81
N PHE A 235 -6.31 -3.30 -8.61
CA PHE A 235 -6.60 -2.54 -7.39
C PHE A 235 -5.44 -2.63 -6.41
N SER A 236 -5.20 -1.55 -5.66
CA SER A 236 -4.39 -1.57 -4.44
C SER A 236 -5.21 -0.99 -3.29
N ILE A 237 -5.44 -1.78 -2.24
CA ILE A 237 -6.30 -1.39 -1.13
C ILE A 237 -5.51 -0.54 -0.15
N GLY A 238 -5.93 0.70 0.05
CA GLY A 238 -5.39 1.65 1.04
C GLY A 238 -6.18 1.57 2.34
N THR A 239 -5.86 0.62 3.21
CA THR A 239 -6.66 0.30 4.40
C THR A 239 -6.75 1.43 5.40
N ASN A 240 -5.72 2.28 5.53
CA ASN A 240 -5.74 3.38 6.51
C ASN A 240 -6.88 4.36 6.23
N ASP A 241 -7.00 4.84 5.00
CA ASP A 241 -8.08 5.73 4.60
C ASP A 241 -9.41 4.97 4.43
N LEU A 242 -9.40 3.72 3.96
CA LEU A 242 -10.62 2.92 3.87
C LEU A 242 -11.28 2.73 5.24
N ILE A 243 -10.50 2.46 6.28
CA ILE A 243 -11.01 2.35 7.66
C ILE A 243 -11.53 3.71 8.13
N GLN A 244 -10.75 4.79 7.95
CA GLN A 244 -11.15 6.14 8.34
C GLN A 244 -12.50 6.53 7.74
N TYR A 245 -12.68 6.35 6.45
CA TYR A 245 -13.92 6.73 5.76
C TYR A 245 -15.09 5.78 6.03
N THR A 246 -14.83 4.49 6.21
CA THR A 246 -15.87 3.53 6.56
C THR A 246 -16.40 3.75 7.98
N MET A 247 -15.51 4.00 8.93
CA MET A 247 -15.86 4.23 10.33
C MET A 247 -16.24 5.68 10.63
N ALA A 248 -16.12 6.59 9.65
CA ALA A 248 -16.36 8.04 9.80
C ALA A 248 -15.55 8.62 10.98
N ALA A 249 -14.31 8.19 11.14
CA ALA A 249 -13.44 8.56 12.26
C ALA A 249 -12.07 9.04 11.76
N ASP A 250 -11.70 10.26 12.15
CA ASP A 250 -10.36 10.78 11.87
C ASP A 250 -9.31 9.97 12.67
N ARG A 251 -8.45 9.25 11.96
CA ARG A 251 -7.38 8.40 12.55
C ARG A 251 -6.35 9.20 13.36
N MET A 252 -6.27 10.52 13.14
CA MET A 252 -5.38 11.41 13.90
C MET A 252 -6.02 11.90 15.20
N ASN A 253 -7.31 11.63 15.44
CA ASN A 253 -8.03 12.04 16.62
C ASN A 253 -8.03 10.92 17.67
N GLU A 254 -7.25 11.11 18.75
CA GLU A 254 -7.11 10.14 19.84
C GLU A 254 -8.45 9.79 20.52
N GLN A 255 -9.40 10.72 20.56
CA GLN A 255 -10.71 10.54 21.21
C GLN A 255 -11.57 9.45 20.53
N VAL A 256 -11.37 9.24 19.23
CA VAL A 256 -12.09 8.24 18.42
C VAL A 256 -11.20 7.12 17.90
N SER A 257 -9.98 7.00 18.41
CA SER A 257 -9.00 5.98 17.99
C SER A 257 -9.53 4.53 18.14
N TYR A 258 -10.47 4.32 19.06
CA TYR A 258 -11.14 3.02 19.25
C TYR A 258 -11.96 2.56 18.02
N LEU A 259 -12.30 3.47 17.11
CA LEU A 259 -12.98 3.18 15.85
C LEU A 259 -12.02 2.76 14.73
N TYR A 260 -10.72 2.92 14.93
CA TYR A 260 -9.73 2.39 13.99
C TYR A 260 -9.60 0.87 14.17
N GLN A 261 -10.44 0.13 13.46
CA GLN A 261 -10.62 -1.30 13.63
C GLN A 261 -10.33 -2.08 12.34
N PRO A 262 -9.06 -2.42 12.06
CA PRO A 262 -8.69 -3.11 10.82
C PRO A 262 -9.31 -4.52 10.68
N TYR A 263 -9.61 -5.20 11.79
CA TYR A 263 -10.23 -6.52 11.80
C TYR A 263 -11.75 -6.50 11.95
N ASN A 264 -12.36 -5.31 11.92
CA ASN A 264 -13.81 -5.22 11.96
C ASN A 264 -14.42 -5.94 10.74
N PRO A 265 -15.43 -6.79 10.92
CA PRO A 265 -16.04 -7.52 9.81
C PRO A 265 -16.54 -6.63 8.67
N SER A 266 -16.95 -5.38 8.93
CA SER A 266 -17.34 -4.44 7.88
C SER A 266 -16.17 -4.08 6.95
N ILE A 267 -14.97 -3.89 7.52
CA ILE A 267 -13.74 -3.64 6.76
C ILE A 267 -13.33 -4.89 5.98
N LEU A 268 -13.33 -6.05 6.63
CA LEU A 268 -12.98 -7.32 6.00
C LEU A 268 -13.91 -7.65 4.83
N ARG A 269 -15.21 -7.36 4.94
CA ARG A 269 -16.18 -7.55 3.86
C ARG A 269 -15.92 -6.64 2.68
N LEU A 270 -15.57 -5.36 2.90
CA LEU A 270 -15.17 -4.45 1.83
C LEU A 270 -13.91 -4.94 1.11
N ILE A 271 -12.88 -5.34 1.86
CA ILE A 271 -11.63 -5.90 1.31
C ILE A 271 -11.93 -7.14 0.47
N ASN A 272 -12.69 -8.08 1.00
CA ASN A 272 -13.06 -9.32 0.30
C ASN A 272 -13.86 -9.05 -0.97
N ASN A 273 -14.79 -8.08 -0.95
CA ASN A 273 -15.55 -7.66 -2.12
C ASN A 273 -14.62 -7.15 -3.24
N VAL A 274 -13.63 -6.34 -2.89
CA VAL A 274 -12.65 -5.79 -3.85
C VAL A 274 -11.81 -6.91 -4.48
N ILE A 275 -11.30 -7.83 -3.68
CA ILE A 275 -10.48 -8.96 -4.16
C ILE A 275 -11.29 -9.84 -5.11
N LYS A 276 -12.52 -10.20 -4.73
CA LYS A 276 -13.40 -11.04 -5.56
C LYS A 276 -13.80 -10.35 -6.86
N ALA A 277 -14.08 -9.05 -6.81
CA ALA A 277 -14.41 -8.26 -7.99
C ALA A 277 -13.23 -8.20 -8.99
N ALA A 278 -12.01 -8.02 -8.49
CA ALA A 278 -10.80 -8.06 -9.31
C ALA A 278 -10.64 -9.43 -10.00
N HIS A 279 -10.71 -10.50 -9.23
CA HIS A 279 -10.53 -11.86 -9.75
C HIS A 279 -11.60 -12.27 -10.75
N ALA A 280 -12.86 -11.81 -10.59
CA ALA A 280 -13.94 -12.06 -11.54
C ALA A 280 -13.65 -11.52 -12.95
N GLU A 281 -12.85 -10.46 -13.05
CA GLU A 281 -12.41 -9.85 -14.30
C GLU A 281 -10.96 -10.24 -14.69
N GLY A 282 -10.36 -11.23 -14.01
CA GLY A 282 -8.99 -11.67 -14.25
C GLY A 282 -7.93 -10.62 -13.88
N LYS A 283 -8.25 -9.71 -12.97
CA LYS A 283 -7.35 -8.66 -12.48
C LYS A 283 -6.77 -9.06 -11.13
N TRP A 284 -5.63 -8.46 -10.77
CA TRP A 284 -5.05 -8.66 -9.45
C TRP A 284 -5.45 -7.55 -8.47
N ALA A 285 -5.47 -7.89 -7.19
CA ALA A 285 -5.71 -6.98 -6.09
C ALA A 285 -4.53 -7.02 -5.10
N GLY A 286 -3.94 -5.87 -4.85
CA GLY A 286 -2.91 -5.67 -3.83
C GLY A 286 -3.42 -4.87 -2.65
N MET A 287 -2.55 -4.71 -1.66
CA MET A 287 -2.78 -3.87 -0.49
C MET A 287 -1.49 -3.16 -0.10
N CYS A 288 -1.56 -1.87 0.14
CA CYS A 288 -0.42 -1.05 0.54
C CYS A 288 -0.62 -0.33 1.90
N GLY A 289 -1.77 -0.53 2.54
CA GLY A 289 -2.01 -0.07 3.91
C GLY A 289 -1.27 -0.93 4.94
N GLU A 290 -1.30 -0.49 6.20
CA GLU A 290 -0.55 -1.14 7.29
C GLU A 290 -0.93 -2.61 7.51
N MET A 291 -2.18 -2.98 7.23
CA MET A 291 -2.64 -4.38 7.34
C MET A 291 -1.82 -5.36 6.49
N ALA A 292 -1.27 -4.93 5.36
CA ALA A 292 -0.50 -5.80 4.47
C ALA A 292 0.76 -6.39 5.11
N GLY A 293 1.35 -5.69 6.09
CA GLY A 293 2.52 -6.13 6.86
C GLY A 293 2.21 -6.63 8.27
N ASP A 294 0.94 -6.59 8.65
CA ASP A 294 0.50 -7.03 9.98
C ASP A 294 0.40 -8.56 10.04
N GLN A 295 1.13 -9.17 10.96
CA GLN A 295 1.24 -10.63 11.06
C GLN A 295 -0.08 -11.30 11.43
N THR A 296 -1.01 -10.58 12.05
CA THR A 296 -2.36 -11.07 12.37
C THR A 296 -3.29 -10.94 11.16
N ALA A 297 -3.14 -9.87 10.36
CA ALA A 297 -3.95 -9.65 9.16
C ALA A 297 -3.54 -10.54 7.99
N VAL A 298 -2.25 -10.81 7.81
CA VAL A 298 -1.71 -11.57 6.67
C VAL A 298 -2.42 -12.91 6.47
N PRO A 299 -2.67 -13.76 7.49
CA PRO A 299 -3.41 -15.00 7.33
C PRO A 299 -4.83 -14.81 6.77
N LEU A 300 -5.57 -13.80 7.24
CA LEU A 300 -6.89 -13.46 6.73
C LEU A 300 -6.82 -13.04 5.25
N LEU A 301 -5.87 -12.18 4.92
CA LEU A 301 -5.67 -11.66 3.56
C LEU A 301 -5.25 -12.77 2.58
N VAL A 302 -4.41 -13.71 3.03
CA VAL A 302 -4.09 -14.93 2.27
C VAL A 302 -5.36 -15.74 2.01
N GLY A 303 -6.20 -15.93 3.03
CA GLY A 303 -7.46 -16.64 2.91
C GLY A 303 -8.49 -15.96 2.00
N MET A 304 -8.48 -14.63 1.93
CA MET A 304 -9.32 -13.87 0.99
C MET A 304 -8.77 -13.90 -0.44
N GLY A 305 -7.53 -14.35 -0.65
CA GLY A 305 -6.88 -14.44 -1.95
C GLY A 305 -6.23 -13.13 -2.42
N LEU A 306 -5.80 -12.26 -1.52
CA LEU A 306 -5.03 -11.06 -1.89
C LEU A 306 -3.77 -11.46 -2.66
N ASP A 307 -3.44 -10.76 -3.75
CA ASP A 307 -2.35 -11.14 -4.65
C ASP A 307 -1.01 -10.48 -4.27
N GLU A 308 -1.03 -9.19 -3.90
CA GLU A 308 0.16 -8.41 -3.54
C GLU A 308 0.01 -7.82 -2.14
N PHE A 309 1.08 -7.96 -1.34
CA PHE A 309 1.19 -7.42 0.03
C PHE A 309 2.34 -6.42 0.06
N SER A 310 2.03 -5.11 0.09
CA SER A 310 3.04 -4.06 0.11
C SER A 310 3.14 -3.42 1.49
N MET A 311 4.35 -3.43 2.04
CA MET A 311 4.65 -3.07 3.42
C MET A 311 5.95 -2.30 3.54
N SER A 312 6.35 -1.92 4.74
CA SER A 312 7.72 -1.48 5.00
C SER A 312 8.72 -2.56 4.56
N ALA A 313 9.79 -2.18 3.88
CA ALA A 313 10.81 -3.12 3.40
C ALA A 313 11.32 -4.06 4.51
N THR A 314 11.50 -3.54 5.72
CA THR A 314 11.96 -4.31 6.88
C THR A 314 10.98 -5.41 7.35
N SER A 315 9.72 -5.35 6.93
CA SER A 315 8.69 -6.35 7.27
C SER A 315 8.60 -7.50 6.26
N VAL A 316 9.19 -7.36 5.08
CA VAL A 316 9.06 -8.32 3.98
C VAL A 316 9.53 -9.72 4.37
N LEU A 317 10.73 -9.84 4.92
CA LEU A 317 11.31 -11.15 5.26
C LEU A 317 10.56 -11.86 6.38
N ARG A 318 10.09 -11.11 7.38
CA ARG A 318 9.25 -11.63 8.44
C ARG A 318 7.94 -12.17 7.89
N THR A 319 7.30 -11.43 6.99
CA THR A 319 6.05 -11.84 6.35
C THR A 319 6.24 -13.05 5.44
N ARG A 320 7.35 -13.10 4.69
CA ARG A 320 7.71 -14.30 3.90
C ARG A 320 7.85 -15.53 4.78
N SER A 321 8.50 -15.40 5.93
CA SER A 321 8.64 -16.48 6.91
C SER A 321 7.29 -16.96 7.44
N LEU A 322 6.37 -16.04 7.72
CA LEU A 322 5.00 -16.38 8.13
C LEU A 322 4.27 -17.13 7.01
N MET A 323 4.26 -16.60 5.80
CA MET A 323 3.53 -17.18 4.66
C MET A 323 3.95 -18.62 4.38
N LYS A 324 5.23 -18.94 4.51
CA LYS A 324 5.74 -20.32 4.34
C LYS A 324 5.12 -21.34 5.28
N LYS A 325 4.55 -20.91 6.40
CA LYS A 325 3.89 -21.77 7.39
C LYS A 325 2.38 -21.89 7.18
N LEU A 326 1.78 -21.04 6.32
CA LEU A 326 0.35 -21.00 6.09
C LEU A 326 -0.08 -22.02 5.04
N ASP A 327 -1.22 -22.66 5.30
CA ASP A 327 -1.95 -23.49 4.34
C ASP A 327 -3.14 -22.69 3.79
N THR A 328 -3.24 -22.55 2.48
CA THR A 328 -4.25 -21.67 1.87
C THR A 328 -5.67 -22.14 2.13
N ALA A 329 -5.94 -23.44 2.11
CA ALA A 329 -7.28 -23.97 2.37
C ALA A 329 -7.73 -23.68 3.81
N LYS A 330 -6.82 -23.82 4.78
CA LYS A 330 -7.06 -23.42 6.18
C LYS A 330 -7.33 -21.92 6.30
N MET A 331 -6.56 -21.09 5.60
CA MET A 331 -6.75 -19.63 5.64
C MET A 331 -8.05 -19.21 4.98
N GLU A 332 -8.47 -19.87 3.90
CA GLU A 332 -9.78 -19.66 3.27
C GLU A 332 -10.93 -19.99 4.24
N GLU A 333 -10.83 -21.08 4.98
CA GLU A 333 -11.81 -21.43 6.02
C GLU A 333 -11.85 -20.34 7.10
N TYR A 334 -10.68 -19.92 7.60
CA TYR A 334 -10.57 -18.85 8.58
C TYR A 334 -11.21 -17.55 8.10
N ALA A 335 -10.86 -17.10 6.88
CA ALA A 335 -11.41 -15.90 6.29
C ALA A 335 -12.94 -15.98 6.13
N ASN A 336 -13.47 -17.11 5.66
CA ASN A 336 -14.91 -17.32 5.50
C ASN A 336 -15.64 -17.25 6.85
N ARG A 337 -15.11 -17.87 7.90
CA ARG A 337 -15.69 -17.80 9.24
C ARG A 337 -15.65 -16.38 9.80
N ALA A 338 -14.52 -15.67 9.63
CA ALA A 338 -14.41 -14.27 10.07
C ALA A 338 -15.45 -13.36 9.36
N LEU A 339 -15.71 -13.60 8.08
CA LEU A 339 -16.67 -12.81 7.29
C LEU A 339 -18.14 -13.13 7.60
N THR A 340 -18.47 -14.35 8.03
CA THR A 340 -19.84 -14.84 8.15
C THR A 340 -20.31 -15.05 9.57
N GLU A 341 -19.41 -15.39 10.50
CA GLU A 341 -19.75 -15.74 11.88
C GLU A 341 -19.45 -14.59 12.87
N CYS A 342 -18.45 -13.73 12.57
CA CYS A 342 -18.02 -12.66 13.47
C CYS A 342 -18.80 -11.36 13.22
N SER A 343 -19.09 -10.64 14.29
CA SER A 343 -19.77 -9.33 14.29
C SER A 343 -18.88 -8.21 14.82
N THR A 344 -17.82 -8.55 15.55
CA THR A 344 -16.88 -7.60 16.16
C THR A 344 -15.43 -7.93 15.81
N MET A 345 -14.54 -6.95 16.00
CA MET A 345 -13.11 -7.13 15.83
C MET A 345 -12.56 -8.17 16.83
N GLU A 346 -13.03 -8.12 18.06
CA GLU A 346 -12.60 -9.02 19.13
C GLU A 346 -12.92 -10.48 18.82
N GLU A 347 -14.09 -10.74 18.22
CA GLU A 347 -14.46 -12.09 17.77
C GLU A 347 -13.54 -12.60 16.65
N VAL A 348 -13.13 -11.73 15.72
CA VAL A 348 -12.16 -12.09 14.68
C VAL A 348 -10.79 -12.40 15.28
N LEU A 349 -10.34 -11.60 16.24
CA LEU A 349 -9.06 -11.82 16.94
C LEU A 349 -9.09 -13.09 17.80
N GLU A 350 -10.21 -13.41 18.42
CA GLU A 350 -10.35 -14.68 19.15
C GLU A 350 -10.34 -15.88 18.19
N LEU A 351 -11.08 -15.78 17.08
CA LEU A 351 -11.08 -16.80 16.03
C LEU A 351 -9.68 -17.06 15.45
N SER A 352 -8.84 -16.02 15.35
CA SER A 352 -7.47 -16.16 14.83
C SER A 352 -6.63 -17.19 15.59
N LYS A 353 -6.86 -17.34 16.88
CA LYS A 353 -6.13 -18.28 17.74
C LYS A 353 -6.36 -19.76 17.38
N GLU A 354 -7.45 -20.08 16.69
CA GLU A 354 -7.74 -21.42 16.19
C GLU A 354 -6.90 -21.79 14.95
N TYR A 355 -6.49 -20.79 14.17
CA TYR A 355 -5.87 -20.96 12.85
C TYR A 355 -4.40 -20.57 12.79
N VAL A 356 -3.98 -19.63 13.62
CA VAL A 356 -2.65 -19.04 13.62
C VAL A 356 -2.02 -19.17 15.00
N ASN A 357 -1.07 -20.07 15.13
CA ASN A 357 -0.20 -20.09 16.31
C ASN A 357 0.82 -18.98 16.12
N VAL A 358 0.60 -17.86 16.80
CA VAL A 358 1.57 -16.76 16.91
C VAL A 358 2.49 -17.09 18.09
N ASP A 359 3.38 -18.08 17.90
CA ASP A 359 4.52 -18.34 18.77
C ASP A 359 5.81 -17.82 18.12
#